data_1e4e08b56943f3e85639a37c632907c3
#
_entry.id   1e4e08b56943f3e85639a37c632907c3
#
_cell.length_a   1.000
_cell.length_b   1.000
_cell.length_c   1.000
_cell.angle_alpha   90.00
_cell.angle_beta   90.00
_cell.angle_gamma   90.00
#
_symmetry.space_group_name_H-M   'P 1'
#
loop_
_entity.id
_entity.type
_entity.pdbx_description
1 polymer ?
#
loop_
_entity_poly.entity_id
_entity_poly.type
_entity_poly.pdbx_seq_one_letter_code
_entity_poly.pdbx_strand_id
1 'polypeptide(L)'
;MTVALYWMAISHPSLAARKMLDLKGVDYELVDVLPLNQRVHLRLAGFRGGTVPALKLDGRKIQGSREISKELDARWPEPPLFPGDAKQRARVENAERWGEEEFQPIPRRVFRFAVAKLPDIRRWAVGIQALPAPAVLAAAMQPAFAYYARTVEADGRRATEAGVRADLAALPAMFDRVDRLLEDGTLTVDPPNAAALQILSTVRVLGAFGDLREFVQSRSSAEPAGELFASYPAEVPAFLDAEWLEPIRTAVR
;
A
#
# COMPACT_ATOMS: atom_id res chain seq x y z
N MET A 1 -15.71 -15.41 18.47
CA MET A 1 -14.47 -14.93 17.84
C MET A 1 -14.68 -13.49 17.44
N THR A 2 -13.77 -12.59 17.80
CA THR A 2 -13.84 -11.17 17.45
C THR A 2 -12.63 -10.81 16.60
N VAL A 3 -12.89 -10.33 15.38
CA VAL A 3 -11.84 -9.89 14.45
C VAL A 3 -12.14 -8.46 14.04
N ALA A 4 -11.19 -7.55 14.22
CA ALA A 4 -11.31 -6.16 13.79
C ALA A 4 -10.04 -5.71 13.05
N LEU A 5 -10.20 -5.23 11.82
CA LEU A 5 -9.13 -4.69 11.00
C LEU A 5 -9.16 -3.16 11.06
N TYR A 6 -8.15 -2.58 11.68
CA TYR A 6 -7.87 -1.15 11.65
C TYR A 6 -7.15 -0.82 10.34
N TRP A 7 -7.80 -0.06 9.50
CA TRP A 7 -7.39 0.13 8.12
C TRP A 7 -7.57 1.56 7.62
N MET A 8 -7.08 1.81 6.44
CA MET A 8 -7.29 3.06 5.72
C MET A 8 -7.53 2.72 4.25
N ALA A 9 -8.62 3.19 3.66
CA ALA A 9 -9.04 2.80 2.31
C ALA A 9 -7.99 3.09 1.21
N ILE A 10 -7.19 4.15 1.36
CA ILE A 10 -6.11 4.49 0.41
C ILE A 10 -4.78 3.78 0.71
N SER A 11 -4.71 2.98 1.77
CA SER A 11 -3.50 2.25 2.17
C SER A 11 -3.44 0.89 1.48
N HIS A 12 -2.54 0.72 0.51
CA HIS A 12 -2.35 -0.54 -0.19
C HIS A 12 -2.02 -1.74 0.73
N PRO A 13 -1.17 -1.64 1.79
CA PRO A 13 -1.03 -2.76 2.73
C PRO A 13 -2.31 -3.06 3.51
N SER A 14 -3.18 -2.06 3.75
CA SER A 14 -4.49 -2.31 4.36
C SER A 14 -5.43 -3.07 3.42
N LEU A 15 -5.36 -2.76 2.12
CA LEU A 15 -6.10 -3.51 1.10
C LEU A 15 -5.64 -4.96 1.01
N ALA A 16 -4.32 -5.19 1.04
CA ALA A 16 -3.76 -6.53 1.06
C ALA A 16 -4.27 -7.33 2.27
N ALA A 17 -4.20 -6.77 3.48
CA ALA A 17 -4.68 -7.41 4.69
C ALA A 17 -6.19 -7.70 4.65
N ARG A 18 -6.99 -6.76 4.13
CA ARG A 18 -8.42 -6.95 3.92
C ARG A 18 -8.68 -8.11 2.98
N LYS A 19 -8.00 -8.14 1.82
CA LYS A 19 -8.16 -9.22 0.84
C LYS A 19 -7.76 -10.59 1.41
N MET A 20 -6.74 -10.64 2.29
CA MET A 20 -6.38 -11.87 3.01
C MET A 20 -7.50 -12.36 3.91
N LEU A 21 -8.17 -11.48 4.66
CA LEU A 21 -9.32 -11.82 5.49
C LEU A 21 -10.51 -12.31 4.65
N ASP A 22 -10.79 -11.63 3.53
CA ASP A 22 -11.84 -12.03 2.58
C ASP A 22 -11.59 -13.44 2.02
N LEU A 23 -10.34 -13.72 1.61
CA LEU A 23 -9.93 -15.05 1.13
C LEU A 23 -10.06 -16.15 2.17
N LYS A 24 -9.77 -15.84 3.42
CA LYS A 24 -9.93 -16.79 4.53
C LYS A 24 -11.38 -16.99 4.97
N GLY A 25 -12.33 -16.25 4.36
CA GLY A 25 -13.75 -16.33 4.72
C GLY A 25 -14.02 -15.92 6.17
N VAL A 26 -13.22 -15.02 6.71
CA VAL A 26 -13.33 -14.58 8.11
C VAL A 26 -14.25 -13.37 8.21
N ASP A 27 -15.27 -13.43 9.05
CA ASP A 27 -16.07 -12.26 9.39
C ASP A 27 -15.27 -11.31 10.27
N TYR A 28 -15.21 -10.03 9.90
CA TYR A 28 -14.45 -9.01 10.60
C TYR A 28 -15.11 -7.63 10.57
N GLU A 29 -14.83 -6.85 11.59
CA GLU A 29 -15.18 -5.43 11.65
C GLU A 29 -14.10 -4.60 10.98
N LEU A 30 -14.48 -3.65 10.11
CA LEU A 30 -13.60 -2.63 9.57
C LEU A 30 -13.62 -1.39 10.47
N VAL A 31 -12.46 -1.02 10.99
CA VAL A 31 -12.29 0.19 11.79
C VAL A 31 -11.49 1.21 10.98
N ASP A 32 -12.16 2.26 10.53
CA ASP A 32 -11.53 3.33 9.75
C ASP A 32 -10.56 4.14 10.60
N VAL A 33 -9.35 4.31 10.09
CA VAL A 33 -8.28 5.09 10.71
C VAL A 33 -7.91 6.27 9.83
N LEU A 34 -7.98 7.48 10.37
CA LEU A 34 -7.63 8.70 9.64
C LEU A 34 -6.12 9.00 9.74
N PRO A 35 -5.47 9.47 8.67
CA PRO A 35 -4.03 9.71 8.65
C PRO A 35 -3.49 10.58 9.78
N LEU A 36 -4.18 11.69 10.10
CA LEU A 36 -3.70 12.64 11.09
C LEU A 36 -3.76 12.13 12.53
N ASN A 37 -4.71 11.27 12.85
CA ASN A 37 -4.87 10.73 14.20
C ASN A 37 -4.43 9.25 14.32
N GLN A 38 -3.91 8.68 13.25
CA GLN A 38 -3.57 7.27 13.14
C GLN A 38 -2.81 6.73 14.36
N ARG A 39 -1.74 7.41 14.77
CA ARG A 39 -0.92 6.97 15.91
C ARG A 39 -1.70 7.00 17.23
N VAL A 40 -2.49 8.04 17.46
CA VAL A 40 -3.30 8.17 18.67
C VAL A 40 -4.41 7.12 18.70
N HIS A 41 -5.13 6.98 17.59
CA HIS A 41 -6.20 5.99 17.45
C HIS A 41 -5.69 4.56 17.72
N LEU A 42 -4.59 4.16 17.06
CA LEU A 42 -4.01 2.84 17.24
C LEU A 42 -3.47 2.61 18.67
N ARG A 43 -2.87 3.63 19.29
CA ARG A 43 -2.43 3.53 20.70
C ARG A 43 -3.59 3.39 21.68
N LEU A 44 -4.68 4.13 21.47
CA LEU A 44 -5.91 3.99 22.28
C LEU A 44 -6.54 2.59 22.09
N ALA A 45 -6.46 2.03 20.88
CA ALA A 45 -6.85 0.64 20.61
C ALA A 45 -5.86 -0.40 21.21
N GLY A 46 -4.72 0.08 21.74
CA GLY A 46 -3.70 -0.71 22.46
C GLY A 46 -2.62 -1.31 21.56
N PHE A 47 -2.47 -0.84 20.31
CA PHE A 47 -1.34 -1.23 19.45
C PHE A 47 -0.07 -0.46 19.82
N ARG A 48 1.08 -1.11 19.68
CA ARG A 48 2.39 -0.50 19.97
C ARG A 48 2.88 0.40 18.84
N GLY A 49 2.66 -0.02 17.59
CA GLY A 49 3.03 0.74 16.40
C GLY A 49 1.99 1.81 16.04
N GLY A 50 2.35 2.70 15.12
CA GLY A 50 1.50 3.79 14.66
C GLY A 50 1.05 3.66 13.20
N THR A 51 1.08 2.46 12.61
CA THR A 51 0.78 2.23 11.19
C THR A 51 -0.34 1.23 10.98
N VAL A 52 -1.11 1.40 9.92
CA VAL A 52 -2.07 0.42 9.43
C VAL A 52 -1.42 -0.42 8.31
N PRO A 53 -1.87 -1.67 8.08
CA PRO A 53 -2.95 -2.38 8.76
C PRO A 53 -2.57 -2.82 10.17
N ALA A 54 -3.58 -2.90 11.04
CA ALA A 54 -3.44 -3.48 12.36
C ALA A 54 -4.68 -4.34 12.65
N LEU A 55 -4.45 -5.59 13.05
CA LEU A 55 -5.49 -6.59 13.27
C LEU A 55 -5.62 -6.90 14.76
N LYS A 56 -6.84 -6.85 15.28
CA LYS A 56 -7.20 -7.38 16.60
C LYS A 56 -7.94 -8.69 16.41
N LEU A 57 -7.36 -9.77 16.91
CA LEU A 57 -7.87 -11.12 16.77
C LEU A 57 -8.00 -11.75 18.15
N ASP A 58 -9.24 -11.93 18.65
CA ASP A 58 -9.53 -12.44 20.00
C ASP A 58 -8.70 -11.76 21.10
N GLY A 59 -8.55 -10.42 21.00
CA GLY A 59 -7.74 -9.62 21.92
C GLY A 59 -6.24 -9.53 21.59
N ARG A 60 -5.72 -10.43 20.77
CA ARG A 60 -4.34 -10.39 20.24
C ARG A 60 -4.19 -9.26 19.24
N LYS A 61 -3.08 -8.56 19.28
CA LYS A 61 -2.80 -7.39 18.43
C LYS A 61 -1.65 -7.70 17.50
N ILE A 62 -1.93 -7.66 16.20
CA ILE A 62 -1.00 -7.98 15.12
C ILE A 62 -0.90 -6.75 14.24
N GLN A 63 0.31 -6.35 13.85
CA GLN A 63 0.51 -5.11 13.12
C GLN A 63 1.46 -5.29 11.94
N GLY A 64 1.07 -4.75 10.79
CA GLY A 64 1.75 -4.94 9.51
C GLY A 64 1.17 -6.08 8.68
N SER A 65 1.13 -5.91 7.37
CA SER A 65 0.53 -6.89 6.44
C SER A 65 1.22 -8.25 6.51
N ARG A 66 2.54 -8.29 6.66
CA ARG A 66 3.34 -9.51 6.71
C ARG A 66 3.11 -10.33 8.00
N GLU A 67 2.94 -9.67 9.13
CA GLU A 67 2.61 -10.39 10.38
C GLU A 67 1.15 -10.86 10.36
N ILE A 68 0.27 -10.09 9.72
CA ILE A 68 -1.13 -10.47 9.52
C ILE A 68 -1.23 -11.70 8.61
N SER A 69 -0.50 -11.74 7.48
CA SER A 69 -0.52 -12.88 6.54
C SER A 69 -0.12 -14.19 7.24
N LYS A 70 0.95 -14.15 8.04
CA LYS A 70 1.43 -15.32 8.80
C LYS A 70 0.42 -15.80 9.84
N GLU A 71 -0.17 -14.87 10.58
CA GLU A 71 -1.17 -15.21 11.62
C GLU A 71 -2.43 -15.81 11.00
N LEU A 72 -2.90 -15.22 9.88
CA LEU A 72 -4.08 -15.73 9.19
C LEU A 72 -3.83 -17.11 8.59
N ASP A 73 -2.67 -17.34 7.98
CA ASP A 73 -2.31 -18.63 7.41
C ASP A 73 -2.16 -19.74 8.48
N ALA A 74 -1.58 -19.39 9.63
CA ALA A 74 -1.46 -20.32 10.76
C ALA A 74 -2.80 -20.69 11.38
N ARG A 75 -3.76 -19.74 11.46
CA ARG A 75 -5.05 -19.97 12.09
C ARG A 75 -6.09 -20.57 11.14
N TRP A 76 -6.07 -20.21 9.88
CA TRP A 76 -6.92 -20.71 8.81
C TRP A 76 -6.03 -21.16 7.64
N PRO A 77 -5.58 -22.42 7.63
CA PRO A 77 -4.66 -22.90 6.61
C PRO A 77 -5.22 -22.84 5.17
N GLU A 78 -6.54 -22.95 5.03
CA GLU A 78 -7.19 -22.97 3.71
C GLU A 78 -8.02 -21.71 3.41
N PRO A 79 -7.95 -21.19 2.18
CA PRO A 79 -6.91 -21.46 1.18
C PRO A 79 -5.55 -20.94 1.64
N PRO A 80 -4.43 -21.62 1.29
CA PRO A 80 -3.11 -21.26 1.81
C PRO A 80 -2.62 -19.92 1.26
N LEU A 81 -2.07 -19.07 2.14
CA LEU A 81 -1.36 -17.85 1.74
C LEU A 81 0.13 -18.12 1.47
N PHE A 82 0.63 -19.24 1.96
CA PHE A 82 2.00 -19.68 1.74
C PHE A 82 2.03 -21.13 1.27
N PRO A 83 2.87 -21.48 0.27
CA PRO A 83 3.03 -22.86 -0.19
C PRO A 83 3.47 -23.81 0.92
N GLY A 84 3.02 -25.06 0.86
CA GLY A 84 3.45 -26.13 1.78
C GLY A 84 4.89 -26.57 1.57
N ASP A 85 5.42 -26.49 0.33
CA ASP A 85 6.82 -26.79 0.03
C ASP A 85 7.75 -25.72 0.64
N ALA A 86 8.73 -26.14 1.41
CA ALA A 86 9.62 -25.25 2.16
C ALA A 86 10.44 -24.31 1.27
N LYS A 87 10.86 -24.76 0.08
CA LYS A 87 11.65 -23.96 -0.85
C LYS A 87 10.77 -22.88 -1.51
N GLN A 88 9.57 -23.26 -1.95
CA GLN A 88 8.62 -22.32 -2.52
C GLN A 88 8.13 -21.33 -1.46
N ARG A 89 7.84 -21.79 -0.24
CA ARG A 89 7.48 -20.93 0.89
C ARG A 89 8.55 -19.87 1.15
N ALA A 90 9.82 -20.26 1.20
CA ALA A 90 10.92 -19.32 1.40
C ALA A 90 11.01 -18.28 0.26
N ARG A 91 10.70 -18.64 -1.00
CA ARG A 91 10.62 -17.69 -2.11
C ARG A 91 9.50 -16.66 -1.92
N VAL A 92 8.31 -17.11 -1.55
CA VAL A 92 7.15 -16.24 -1.27
C VAL A 92 7.46 -15.31 -0.09
N GLU A 93 7.99 -15.81 1.01
CA GLU A 93 8.37 -15.00 2.19
C GLU A 93 9.46 -13.97 1.85
N ASN A 94 10.42 -14.31 1.00
CA ASN A 94 11.45 -13.39 0.53
C ASN A 94 10.88 -12.31 -0.40
N ALA A 95 9.95 -12.66 -1.28
CA ALA A 95 9.25 -11.71 -2.15
C ALA A 95 8.37 -10.75 -1.32
N GLU A 96 7.61 -11.28 -0.36
CA GLU A 96 6.80 -10.47 0.55
C GLU A 96 7.65 -9.48 1.35
N ARG A 97 8.80 -9.93 1.89
CA ARG A 97 9.73 -9.06 2.61
C ARG A 97 10.28 -7.95 1.72
N TRP A 98 10.75 -8.27 0.52
CA TRP A 98 11.21 -7.29 -0.45
C TRP A 98 10.10 -6.28 -0.82
N GLY A 99 8.90 -6.79 -1.04
CA GLY A 99 7.73 -5.96 -1.31
C GLY A 99 7.50 -4.94 -0.21
N GLU A 100 7.56 -5.36 1.06
CA GLU A 100 7.37 -4.49 2.22
C GLU A 100 8.51 -3.47 2.39
N GLU A 101 9.76 -3.93 2.28
CA GLU A 101 10.94 -3.13 2.64
C GLU A 101 11.39 -2.18 1.53
N GLU A 102 11.23 -2.56 0.26
CA GLU A 102 11.77 -1.81 -0.87
C GLU A 102 10.70 -1.21 -1.79
N PHE A 103 9.68 -1.98 -2.17
CA PHE A 103 8.71 -1.57 -3.18
C PHE A 103 7.54 -0.74 -2.59
N GLN A 104 6.95 -1.20 -1.52
CA GLN A 104 5.82 -0.57 -0.83
C GLN A 104 6.10 0.87 -0.34
N PRO A 105 7.32 1.26 0.07
CA PRO A 105 7.64 2.63 0.46
C PRO A 105 7.52 3.66 -0.66
N ILE A 106 7.71 3.28 -1.92
CA ILE A 106 7.75 4.20 -3.07
C ILE A 106 6.46 5.02 -3.21
N PRO A 107 5.26 4.44 -3.42
CA PRO A 107 4.05 5.24 -3.58
C PRO A 107 3.76 6.10 -2.35
N ARG A 108 4.14 5.67 -1.16
CA ARG A 108 3.98 6.45 0.07
C ARG A 108 4.86 7.70 0.08
N ARG A 109 6.13 7.60 -0.37
CA ARG A 109 7.05 8.76 -0.46
C ARG A 109 6.62 9.73 -1.55
N VAL A 110 6.29 9.23 -2.73
CA VAL A 110 5.80 10.03 -3.85
C VAL A 110 4.54 10.82 -3.45
N PHE A 111 3.55 10.13 -2.86
CA PHE A 111 2.32 10.77 -2.41
C PHE A 111 2.56 11.81 -1.31
N ARG A 112 3.38 11.51 -0.31
CA ARG A 112 3.69 12.44 0.78
C ARG A 112 4.44 13.67 0.28
N PHE A 113 5.37 13.49 -0.65
CA PHE A 113 6.04 14.63 -1.30
C PHE A 113 5.03 15.55 -1.98
N ALA A 114 4.12 14.98 -2.75
CA ALA A 114 3.07 15.74 -3.43
C ALA A 114 2.18 16.50 -2.43
N VAL A 115 1.69 15.83 -1.40
CA VAL A 115 0.87 16.46 -0.34
C VAL A 115 1.64 17.56 0.40
N ALA A 116 2.93 17.40 0.64
CA ALA A 116 3.75 18.40 1.32
C ALA A 116 3.99 19.65 0.48
N LYS A 117 4.18 19.50 -0.82
CA LYS A 117 4.63 20.56 -1.74
C LYS A 117 3.52 21.20 -2.54
N LEU A 118 2.51 20.42 -2.96
CA LEU A 118 1.52 20.83 -3.95
C LEU A 118 0.16 21.09 -3.30
N PRO A 119 -0.31 22.35 -3.23
CA PRO A 119 -1.58 22.70 -2.58
C PRO A 119 -2.79 21.99 -3.22
N ASP A 120 -2.78 21.79 -4.54
CA ASP A 120 -3.88 21.15 -5.27
C ASP A 120 -4.00 19.67 -4.91
N ILE A 121 -2.89 18.94 -4.89
CA ILE A 121 -2.85 17.54 -4.48
C ILE A 121 -3.24 17.41 -3.00
N ARG A 122 -2.84 18.35 -2.18
CA ARG A 122 -3.24 18.37 -0.77
C ARG A 122 -4.74 18.58 -0.59
N ARG A 123 -5.35 19.51 -1.33
CA ARG A 123 -6.81 19.71 -1.33
C ARG A 123 -7.55 18.45 -1.77
N TRP A 124 -7.09 17.86 -2.86
CA TRP A 124 -7.62 16.61 -3.36
C TRP A 124 -7.47 15.47 -2.31
N ALA A 125 -6.31 15.30 -1.68
CA ALA A 125 -6.06 14.27 -0.67
C ALA A 125 -6.96 14.43 0.58
N VAL A 126 -7.23 15.64 1.00
CA VAL A 126 -8.18 15.92 2.09
C VAL A 126 -9.61 15.58 1.68
N GLY A 127 -9.99 15.88 0.44
CA GLY A 127 -11.33 15.58 -0.10
C GLY A 127 -11.64 14.09 -0.20
N ILE A 128 -10.68 13.27 -0.64
CA ILE A 128 -10.87 11.81 -0.76
C ILE A 128 -11.14 11.14 0.58
N GLN A 129 -10.58 11.67 1.66
CA GLN A 129 -10.68 11.05 2.99
C GLN A 129 -12.08 11.18 3.60
N ALA A 130 -13.04 11.69 2.79
CA ALA A 130 -14.45 11.79 3.17
C ALA A 130 -14.64 12.18 4.65
N LEU A 131 -13.79 13.12 5.11
CA LEU A 131 -14.02 13.72 6.42
C LEU A 131 -15.41 14.38 6.32
N PRO A 132 -16.37 13.99 7.15
CA PRO A 132 -17.66 14.68 7.20
C PRO A 132 -17.46 16.04 7.85
N ALA A 133 -16.59 16.84 7.23
CA ALA A 133 -16.21 18.14 7.75
C ALA A 133 -16.67 19.22 6.77
N PRO A 134 -17.24 20.31 7.26
CA PRO A 134 -17.51 21.48 6.46
C PRO A 134 -16.26 21.90 5.68
N ALA A 135 -16.41 22.41 4.45
CA ALA A 135 -15.30 22.86 3.59
C ALA A 135 -14.32 23.80 4.30
N VAL A 136 -14.82 24.63 5.24
CA VAL A 136 -14.02 25.52 6.09
C VAL A 136 -13.06 24.72 6.99
N LEU A 137 -13.50 23.62 7.59
CA LEU A 137 -12.65 22.80 8.44
C LEU A 137 -11.61 22.03 7.61
N ALA A 138 -11.99 21.52 6.45
CA ALA A 138 -11.08 20.91 5.50
C ALA A 138 -9.98 21.90 5.05
N ALA A 139 -10.35 23.15 4.79
CA ALA A 139 -9.39 24.22 4.47
C ALA A 139 -8.46 24.51 5.66
N ALA A 140 -8.98 24.61 6.87
CA ALA A 140 -8.20 24.85 8.09
C ALA A 140 -7.22 23.72 8.42
N MET A 141 -7.49 22.50 7.99
CA MET A 141 -6.61 21.35 8.19
C MET A 141 -5.42 21.27 7.21
N GLN A 142 -5.41 22.04 6.12
CA GLN A 142 -4.37 22.02 5.09
C GLN A 142 -2.94 22.17 5.65
N PRO A 143 -2.65 23.13 6.58
CA PRO A 143 -1.31 23.27 7.17
C PRO A 143 -0.89 22.03 7.98
N ALA A 144 -1.83 21.43 8.72
CA ALA A 144 -1.56 20.23 9.51
C ALA A 144 -1.21 19.04 8.62
N PHE A 145 -1.91 18.85 7.50
CA PHE A 145 -1.59 17.82 6.51
C PHE A 145 -0.21 18.06 5.88
N ALA A 146 0.12 19.31 5.53
CA ALA A 146 1.44 19.63 4.98
C ALA A 146 2.57 19.36 5.98
N TYR A 147 2.36 19.74 7.25
CA TYR A 147 3.30 19.45 8.33
C TYR A 147 3.47 17.96 8.55
N TYR A 148 2.37 17.21 8.64
CA TYR A 148 2.40 15.76 8.77
C TYR A 148 3.15 15.11 7.62
N ALA A 149 2.86 15.47 6.37
CA ALA A 149 3.50 14.91 5.19
C ALA A 149 5.01 15.17 5.14
N ARG A 150 5.48 16.31 5.69
CA ARG A 150 6.90 16.66 5.76
C ARG A 150 7.65 15.97 6.88
N THR A 151 7.01 15.72 8.01
CA THR A 151 7.68 15.30 9.24
C THR A 151 7.61 13.81 9.51
N VAL A 152 6.55 13.14 9.00
CA VAL A 152 6.42 11.70 9.19
C VAL A 152 7.32 10.98 8.20
N GLU A 153 8.27 10.24 8.76
CA GLU A 153 9.11 9.34 8.00
C GLU A 153 8.30 8.11 7.55
N ALA A 154 8.47 7.76 6.28
CA ALA A 154 8.05 6.47 5.77
C ALA A 154 9.30 5.59 5.74
N ASP A 155 9.28 4.52 6.56
CA ASP A 155 10.38 3.55 6.62
C ASP A 155 11.74 4.20 6.92
N GLY A 156 11.75 5.15 7.88
CA GLY A 156 12.95 5.86 8.31
C GLY A 156 13.48 6.91 7.33
N ARG A 157 12.73 7.21 6.25
CA ARG A 157 13.13 8.19 5.24
C ARG A 157 12.07 9.27 5.05
N ARG A 158 12.50 10.52 4.96
CA ARG A 158 11.63 11.64 4.60
C ARG A 158 11.37 11.66 3.10
N ALA A 159 10.17 12.13 2.73
CA ALA A 159 9.80 12.35 1.34
C ALA A 159 10.50 13.62 0.82
N THR A 160 11.72 13.49 0.33
CA THR A 160 12.50 14.57 -0.30
C THR A 160 12.42 14.47 -1.82
N GLU A 161 12.67 15.56 -2.51
CA GLU A 161 12.73 15.57 -3.98
C GLU A 161 13.76 14.56 -4.52
N ALA A 162 14.98 14.59 -3.99
CA ALA A 162 16.03 13.67 -4.41
C ALA A 162 15.64 12.20 -4.16
N GLY A 163 14.95 11.91 -3.04
CA GLY A 163 14.45 10.57 -2.73
C GLY A 163 13.36 10.12 -3.70
N VAL A 164 12.42 11.02 -4.06
CA VAL A 164 11.37 10.72 -5.04
C VAL A 164 11.94 10.51 -6.43
N ARG A 165 12.88 11.35 -6.88
CA ARG A 165 13.57 11.16 -8.18
C ARG A 165 14.30 9.80 -8.23
N ALA A 166 14.98 9.41 -7.15
CA ALA A 166 15.64 8.11 -7.05
C ALA A 166 14.63 6.95 -7.09
N ASP A 167 13.50 7.08 -6.40
CA ASP A 167 12.40 6.09 -6.46
C ASP A 167 11.87 5.93 -7.88
N LEU A 168 11.59 7.04 -8.58
CA LEU A 168 11.09 7.01 -9.95
C LEU A 168 12.12 6.37 -10.92
N ALA A 169 13.39 6.66 -10.75
CA ALA A 169 14.45 6.04 -11.54
C ALA A 169 14.60 4.53 -11.28
N ALA A 170 14.26 4.06 -10.09
CA ALA A 170 14.31 2.64 -9.74
C ALA A 170 13.07 1.85 -10.19
N LEU A 171 11.92 2.52 -10.46
CA LEU A 171 10.67 1.85 -10.78
C LEU A 171 10.77 0.84 -11.92
N PRO A 172 11.41 1.10 -13.08
CA PRO A 172 11.50 0.12 -14.16
C PRO A 172 12.10 -1.20 -13.70
N ALA A 173 13.23 -1.17 -13.00
CA ALA A 173 13.89 -2.38 -12.51
C ALA A 173 13.06 -3.11 -11.43
N MET A 174 12.29 -2.37 -10.63
CA MET A 174 11.39 -2.96 -9.65
C MET A 174 10.21 -3.66 -10.32
N PHE A 175 9.61 -3.06 -11.34
CA PHE A 175 8.56 -3.72 -12.13
C PHE A 175 9.09 -4.93 -12.89
N ASP A 176 10.30 -4.88 -13.48
CA ASP A 176 10.95 -6.05 -14.06
C ASP A 176 11.08 -7.20 -13.05
N ARG A 177 11.33 -6.88 -11.78
CA ARG A 177 11.36 -7.88 -10.72
C ARG A 177 9.96 -8.43 -10.42
N VAL A 178 8.93 -7.58 -10.35
CA VAL A 178 7.54 -8.04 -10.14
C VAL A 178 7.11 -8.98 -11.25
N ASP A 179 7.35 -8.59 -12.50
CA ASP A 179 6.96 -9.36 -13.68
C ASP A 179 7.67 -10.74 -13.68
N ARG A 180 8.98 -10.79 -13.37
CA ARG A 180 9.71 -12.06 -13.19
C ARG A 180 9.16 -12.95 -12.07
N LEU A 181 8.73 -12.34 -10.95
CA LEU A 181 8.12 -13.10 -9.85
C LEU A 181 6.75 -13.68 -10.20
N LEU A 182 6.02 -13.05 -11.13
CA LEU A 182 4.81 -13.62 -11.73
C LEU A 182 5.15 -14.77 -12.69
N GLU A 183 6.08 -14.54 -13.62
CA GLU A 183 6.51 -15.52 -14.63
C GLU A 183 7.05 -16.81 -14.01
N ASP A 184 7.83 -16.71 -12.93
CA ASP A 184 8.44 -17.86 -12.25
C ASP A 184 7.52 -18.53 -11.22
N GLY A 185 6.27 -18.05 -11.08
CA GLY A 185 5.26 -18.59 -10.18
C GLY A 185 5.51 -18.32 -8.71
N THR A 186 6.42 -17.40 -8.35
CA THR A 186 6.60 -16.96 -6.95
C THR A 186 5.38 -16.16 -6.48
N LEU A 187 4.81 -15.32 -7.36
CA LEU A 187 3.52 -14.69 -7.14
C LEU A 187 2.44 -15.52 -7.83
N THR A 188 1.51 -16.07 -7.07
CA THR A 188 0.31 -16.72 -7.60
C THR A 188 -0.89 -15.78 -7.45
N VAL A 189 -1.78 -15.76 -8.43
CA VAL A 189 -2.94 -14.87 -8.45
C VAL A 189 -4.28 -15.60 -8.31
N ASP A 190 -4.29 -16.91 -8.53
CA ASP A 190 -5.46 -17.75 -8.37
C ASP A 190 -5.07 -19.14 -7.81
N PRO A 191 -5.27 -19.40 -6.51
CA PRO A 191 -5.53 -18.40 -5.46
C PRO A 191 -4.30 -17.51 -5.21
N PRO A 192 -4.52 -16.25 -4.82
CA PRO A 192 -3.41 -15.34 -4.59
C PRO A 192 -2.69 -15.66 -3.28
N ASN A 193 -1.35 -15.72 -3.32
CA ASN A 193 -0.53 -15.89 -2.12
C ASN A 193 -0.23 -14.55 -1.42
N ALA A 194 0.38 -14.61 -0.23
CA ALA A 194 0.69 -13.45 0.59
C ALA A 194 1.54 -12.40 -0.14
N ALA A 195 2.58 -12.85 -0.87
CA ALA A 195 3.45 -11.95 -1.62
C ALA A 195 2.72 -11.27 -2.79
N ALA A 196 1.87 -12.01 -3.52
CA ALA A 196 1.05 -11.45 -4.59
C ALA A 196 0.10 -10.37 -4.06
N LEU A 197 -0.60 -10.65 -2.96
CA LEU A 197 -1.51 -9.66 -2.35
C LEU A 197 -0.79 -8.38 -1.93
N GLN A 198 0.39 -8.50 -1.35
CA GLN A 198 1.16 -7.35 -0.90
C GLN A 198 1.77 -6.56 -2.06
N ILE A 199 2.41 -7.24 -3.02
CA ILE A 199 3.13 -6.60 -4.12
C ILE A 199 2.13 -6.01 -5.13
N LEU A 200 1.11 -6.77 -5.53
CA LEU A 200 0.12 -6.30 -6.51
C LEU A 200 -0.78 -5.18 -5.96
N SER A 201 -0.99 -5.09 -4.64
CA SER A 201 -1.62 -3.91 -4.05
C SER A 201 -0.78 -2.65 -4.25
N THR A 202 0.56 -2.76 -4.22
CA THR A 202 1.48 -1.66 -4.51
C THR A 202 1.45 -1.27 -6.01
N VAL A 203 1.44 -2.26 -6.90
CA VAL A 203 1.27 -2.05 -8.36
C VAL A 203 -0.03 -1.29 -8.63
N ARG A 204 -1.15 -1.72 -8.01
CA ARG A 204 -2.46 -1.06 -8.18
C ARG A 204 -2.44 0.40 -7.76
N VAL A 205 -1.78 0.71 -6.64
CA VAL A 205 -1.64 2.09 -6.16
C VAL A 205 -0.76 2.92 -7.08
N LEU A 206 0.36 2.38 -7.55
CA LEU A 206 1.21 3.08 -8.53
C LEU A 206 0.45 3.38 -9.82
N GLY A 207 -0.37 2.46 -10.32
CA GLY A 207 -1.25 2.69 -11.47
C GLY A 207 -2.38 3.70 -11.24
N ALA A 208 -2.65 4.07 -9.99
CA ALA A 208 -3.60 5.12 -9.67
C ALA A 208 -3.01 6.54 -9.83
N PHE A 209 -1.68 6.68 -9.88
CA PHE A 209 -1.03 7.96 -10.18
C PHE A 209 -1.14 8.25 -11.68
N GLY A 210 -1.73 9.39 -12.03
CA GLY A 210 -1.92 9.79 -13.43
C GLY A 210 -0.62 9.80 -14.24
N ASP A 211 0.49 10.23 -13.60
CA ASP A 211 1.83 10.27 -14.21
C ASP A 211 2.43 8.88 -14.50
N LEU A 212 2.03 7.85 -13.75
CA LEU A 212 2.60 6.50 -13.81
C LEU A 212 1.68 5.49 -14.51
N ARG A 213 0.45 5.90 -14.81
CA ARG A 213 -0.60 5.00 -15.30
C ARG A 213 -0.19 4.26 -16.57
N GLU A 214 0.30 4.97 -17.59
CA GLU A 214 0.72 4.38 -18.86
C GLU A 214 1.85 3.35 -18.65
N PHE A 215 2.85 3.72 -17.87
CA PHE A 215 3.95 2.81 -17.53
C PHE A 215 3.46 1.55 -16.81
N VAL A 216 2.61 1.70 -15.79
CA VAL A 216 2.07 0.54 -15.07
C VAL A 216 1.22 -0.33 -16.01
N GLN A 217 0.38 0.27 -16.85
CA GLN A 217 -0.45 -0.46 -17.80
C GLN A 217 0.35 -1.23 -18.86
N SER A 218 1.58 -0.83 -19.15
CA SER A 218 2.47 -1.56 -20.06
C SER A 218 3.09 -2.82 -19.45
N ARG A 219 2.89 -3.08 -18.14
CA ARG A 219 3.51 -4.19 -17.40
C ARG A 219 2.56 -5.37 -17.25
N SER A 220 3.09 -6.59 -17.28
CA SER A 220 2.30 -7.83 -17.11
C SER A 220 1.60 -7.91 -15.75
N SER A 221 2.13 -7.24 -14.74
CA SER A 221 1.56 -7.15 -13.40
C SER A 221 0.34 -6.24 -13.29
N ALA A 222 0.02 -5.43 -14.31
CA ALA A 222 -1.07 -4.44 -14.24
C ALA A 222 -2.45 -5.10 -14.19
N GLU A 223 -2.71 -6.07 -15.08
CA GLU A 223 -3.99 -6.77 -15.16
C GLU A 223 -4.33 -7.49 -13.84
N PRO A 224 -3.49 -8.41 -13.32
CA PRO A 224 -3.78 -9.09 -12.06
C PRO A 224 -3.88 -8.13 -10.86
N ALA A 225 -3.14 -7.04 -10.84
CA ALA A 225 -3.29 -6.02 -9.81
C ALA A 225 -4.65 -5.30 -9.91
N GLY A 226 -5.11 -5.02 -11.12
CA GLY A 226 -6.42 -4.42 -11.40
C GLY A 226 -7.57 -5.32 -10.97
N GLU A 227 -7.51 -6.60 -11.27
CA GLU A 227 -8.53 -7.58 -10.90
C GLU A 227 -8.61 -7.81 -9.39
N LEU A 228 -7.47 -8.06 -8.74
CA LEU A 228 -7.41 -8.30 -7.29
C LEU A 228 -7.87 -7.09 -6.47
N PHE A 229 -7.62 -5.88 -6.94
CA PHE A 229 -7.89 -4.63 -6.23
C PHE A 229 -8.73 -3.63 -7.05
N ALA A 230 -9.72 -4.12 -7.77
CA ALA A 230 -10.61 -3.32 -8.63
C ALA A 230 -11.30 -2.17 -7.86
N SER A 231 -11.63 -2.39 -6.59
CA SER A 231 -12.30 -1.43 -5.71
C SER A 231 -11.38 -0.37 -5.09
N TYR A 232 -10.12 -0.23 -5.53
CA TYR A 232 -9.24 0.82 -5.00
C TYR A 232 -9.83 2.22 -5.28
N PRO A 233 -10.09 3.03 -4.23
CA PRO A 233 -11.01 4.17 -4.33
C PRO A 233 -10.38 5.46 -4.88
N ALA A 234 -9.07 5.47 -5.10
CA ALA A 234 -8.35 6.71 -5.39
C ALA A 234 -7.74 6.72 -6.79
N GLU A 235 -7.85 7.88 -7.44
CA GLU A 235 -7.04 8.24 -8.61
C GLU A 235 -6.30 9.53 -8.27
N VAL A 236 -4.96 9.51 -8.34
CA VAL A 236 -4.11 10.65 -8.02
C VAL A 236 -3.90 11.47 -9.30
N PRO A 237 -4.28 12.76 -9.35
CA PRO A 237 -3.99 13.59 -10.50
C PRO A 237 -2.51 13.63 -10.84
N ALA A 238 -2.17 13.82 -12.10
CA ALA A 238 -0.79 14.02 -12.53
C ALA A 238 -0.19 15.28 -11.89
N PHE A 239 1.06 15.20 -11.43
CA PHE A 239 1.72 16.29 -10.71
C PHE A 239 3.25 16.29 -10.85
N LEU A 240 3.83 15.26 -11.46
CA LEU A 240 5.28 15.14 -11.60
C LEU A 240 5.78 15.90 -12.84
N ASP A 241 6.91 16.55 -12.72
CA ASP A 241 7.56 17.20 -13.85
C ASP A 241 8.01 16.17 -14.89
N ALA A 242 7.91 16.52 -16.16
CA ALA A 242 8.23 15.64 -17.28
C ALA A 242 9.66 15.08 -17.22
N GLU A 243 10.62 15.87 -16.72
CA GLU A 243 12.01 15.48 -16.52
C GLU A 243 12.17 14.31 -15.53
N TRP A 244 11.30 14.25 -14.48
CA TRP A 244 11.36 13.19 -13.49
C TRP A 244 10.85 11.86 -14.03
N LEU A 245 10.04 11.92 -15.08
CA LEU A 245 9.44 10.75 -15.73
C LEU A 245 10.29 10.15 -16.85
N GLU A 246 11.41 10.78 -17.20
CA GLU A 246 12.27 10.31 -18.30
C GLU A 246 12.73 8.85 -18.13
N PRO A 247 13.19 8.39 -16.94
CA PRO A 247 13.56 6.98 -16.74
C PRO A 247 12.40 6.01 -16.99
N ILE A 248 11.17 6.43 -16.68
CA ILE A 248 9.95 5.64 -16.84
C ILE A 248 9.52 5.58 -18.30
N ARG A 249 9.56 6.72 -19.01
CA ARG A 249 9.21 6.82 -20.44
C ARG A 249 10.14 6.01 -21.32
N THR A 250 11.42 5.96 -20.99
CA THR A 250 12.41 5.16 -21.74
C THR A 250 12.15 3.66 -21.58
N ALA A 251 11.55 3.24 -20.49
CA ALA A 251 11.23 1.82 -20.21
C ALA A 251 9.91 1.34 -20.86
N VAL A 252 9.08 2.25 -21.39
CA VAL A 252 7.84 1.92 -22.13
C VAL A 252 8.10 1.67 -23.63
N ARG A 253 9.28 2.10 -24.14
CA ARG A 253 9.69 1.91 -25.54
C ARG A 253 10.38 0.57 -25.74
#